data_ab991247e7f66f58b6e34b2ed3bfddba
#
_entry.id   ab991247e7f66f58b6e34b2ed3bfddba
#
_cell.length_a   1.000
_cell.length_b   1.000
_cell.length_c   1.000
_cell.angle_alpha   90.00
_cell.angle_beta   90.00
_cell.angle_gamma   90.00
#
_symmetry.space_group_name_H-M   'P 1'
#
loop_
_entity.id
_entity.type
_entity.pdbx_description
1 polymer ?
#
loop_
_entity_poly.entity_id
_entity_poly.type
_entity_poly.pdbx_seq_one_letter_code
_entity_poly.pdbx_strand_id
1 'polypeptide(L)'
;DFEAKITDISADGVISLDRTLPEEIAADTIMYIADCDSGNYVISNNYFHEHRARGLLLQSDNGLCENNRFYKIMGQQIKIVMDIMPGLWYEGTGVNNLVIRNNEFKLGCYSGWDSAIRIETNIAGSGAQVAAFSNITVDSNRFINCENYILRADNVSGLNITNNKIINTRSIDGIDLRCGRI
;
A
#
# COMPACT_ATOMS: atom_id res chain seq x y z
N ASP A 1 -16.70 1.76 9.53
CA ASP A 1 -15.73 1.01 10.36
C ASP A 1 -16.26 0.92 11.77
N PHE A 2 -16.12 -0.24 12.38
CA PHE A 2 -16.49 -0.48 13.77
C PHE A 2 -15.25 -0.88 14.57
N GLU A 3 -15.02 -0.21 15.68
CA GLU A 3 -13.93 -0.49 16.61
C GLU A 3 -14.49 -0.86 17.97
N ALA A 4 -13.89 -1.86 18.60
CA ALA A 4 -14.22 -2.28 19.96
C ALA A 4 -12.96 -2.77 20.67
N LYS A 5 -12.95 -2.63 21.98
CA LYS A 5 -11.85 -3.15 22.80
C LYS A 5 -12.13 -4.61 23.19
N ILE A 6 -11.13 -5.46 23.02
CA ILE A 6 -11.18 -6.82 23.56
C ILE A 6 -11.05 -6.75 25.08
N THR A 7 -12.03 -7.28 25.79
CA THR A 7 -12.07 -7.31 27.26
C THR A 7 -11.67 -8.66 27.82
N ASP A 8 -11.84 -9.73 27.06
CA ASP A 8 -11.46 -11.07 27.45
C ASP A 8 -11.34 -11.98 26.21
N ILE A 9 -10.53 -13.01 26.32
CA ILE A 9 -10.43 -14.12 25.35
C ILE A 9 -10.47 -15.42 26.16
N SER A 10 -11.56 -16.16 26.03
CA SER A 10 -11.73 -17.42 26.73
C SER A 10 -10.85 -18.54 26.16
N ALA A 11 -10.68 -19.62 26.92
CA ALA A 11 -9.84 -20.75 26.52
C ALA A 11 -10.33 -21.50 25.26
N ASP A 12 -11.60 -21.40 24.95
CA ASP A 12 -12.24 -21.94 23.75
C ASP A 12 -12.26 -20.93 22.57
N GLY A 13 -11.58 -19.79 22.72
CA GLY A 13 -11.38 -18.81 21.65
C GLY A 13 -12.53 -17.81 21.47
N VAL A 14 -13.45 -17.70 22.43
CA VAL A 14 -14.50 -16.68 22.39
C VAL A 14 -13.91 -15.34 22.81
N ILE A 15 -14.12 -14.31 21.96
CA ILE A 15 -13.65 -12.96 22.20
C ILE A 15 -14.83 -12.13 22.77
N SER A 16 -14.62 -11.53 23.94
CA SER A 16 -15.55 -10.59 24.56
C SER A 16 -15.12 -9.16 24.24
N LEU A 17 -16.09 -8.31 23.90
CA LEU A 17 -15.86 -6.92 23.53
C LEU A 17 -16.48 -5.97 24.56
N ASP A 18 -15.97 -4.72 24.64
CA ASP A 18 -16.51 -3.65 25.49
C ASP A 18 -17.84 -3.08 25.02
N ARG A 19 -18.30 -3.49 23.82
CA ARG A 19 -19.57 -3.06 23.21
C ARG A 19 -20.15 -4.14 22.31
N THR A 20 -21.46 -4.05 22.06
CA THR A 20 -22.17 -4.97 21.18
C THR A 20 -21.80 -4.77 19.73
N LEU A 21 -21.60 -5.86 18.99
CA LEU A 21 -21.42 -5.81 17.54
C LEU A 21 -22.68 -5.27 16.86
N PRO A 22 -22.54 -4.36 15.89
CA PRO A 22 -23.65 -3.96 15.03
C PRO A 22 -24.26 -5.15 14.29
N GLU A 23 -25.56 -5.08 14.02
CA GLU A 23 -26.29 -6.15 13.30
C GLU A 23 -25.77 -6.34 11.85
N GLU A 24 -25.20 -5.30 11.27
CA GLU A 24 -24.63 -5.32 9.92
C GLU A 24 -23.32 -6.13 9.83
N ILE A 25 -22.68 -6.45 10.94
CA ILE A 25 -21.49 -7.29 10.96
C ILE A 25 -21.90 -8.75 10.82
N ALA A 26 -21.76 -9.25 9.60
CA ALA A 26 -22.08 -10.63 9.27
C ALA A 26 -20.98 -11.61 9.76
N ALA A 27 -21.33 -12.88 9.83
CA ALA A 27 -20.34 -13.94 9.86
C ALA A 27 -19.39 -13.78 8.66
N ASP A 28 -18.14 -14.14 8.83
CA ASP A 28 -17.05 -13.97 7.83
C ASP A 28 -16.58 -12.52 7.60
N THR A 29 -17.03 -11.57 8.42
CA THR A 29 -16.43 -10.22 8.43
C THR A 29 -14.97 -10.29 8.90
N ILE A 30 -14.09 -9.64 8.16
CA ILE A 30 -12.67 -9.60 8.49
C ILE A 30 -12.45 -8.62 9.63
N MET A 31 -11.74 -9.07 10.66
CA MET A 31 -11.32 -8.26 11.78
C MET A 31 -9.80 -8.24 11.88
N TYR A 32 -9.25 -7.16 12.39
CA TYR A 32 -7.84 -7.06 12.71
C TYR A 32 -7.63 -6.39 14.06
N ILE A 33 -6.48 -6.61 14.66
CA ILE A 33 -6.11 -6.00 15.94
C ILE A 33 -5.29 -4.75 15.64
N ALA A 34 -5.90 -3.57 15.84
CA ALA A 34 -5.28 -2.29 15.53
C ALA A 34 -3.99 -2.04 16.32
N ASP A 35 -3.93 -2.50 17.58
CA ASP A 35 -2.73 -2.36 18.42
C ASP A 35 -1.54 -3.22 17.94
N CYS A 36 -1.74 -4.13 17.02
CA CYS A 36 -0.68 -4.96 16.41
C CYS A 36 -0.14 -4.37 15.10
N ASP A 37 -0.58 -3.19 14.69
CA ASP A 37 -0.03 -2.52 13.51
C ASP A 37 1.40 -2.05 13.79
N SER A 38 2.29 -2.30 12.82
CA SER A 38 3.71 -1.90 12.87
C SER A 38 3.93 -0.47 12.35
N GLY A 39 3.00 0.42 12.60
CA GLY A 39 3.06 1.82 12.18
C GLY A 39 4.24 2.62 12.76
N ASN A 40 4.36 3.88 12.33
CA ASN A 40 5.43 4.81 12.73
C ASN A 40 6.84 4.34 12.34
N TYR A 41 7.01 3.85 11.13
CA TYR A 41 8.28 3.34 10.62
C TYR A 41 9.03 4.35 9.74
N VAL A 42 10.37 4.20 9.71
CA VAL A 42 11.25 4.95 8.81
C VAL A 42 12.13 3.97 8.04
N ILE A 43 12.07 4.07 6.70
CA ILE A 43 12.94 3.33 5.79
C ILE A 43 13.79 4.37 5.05
N SER A 44 15.05 4.49 5.39
CA SER A 44 15.90 5.54 4.83
C SER A 44 17.31 5.08 4.50
N ASN A 45 17.88 5.68 3.44
CA ASN A 45 19.27 5.49 3.04
C ASN A 45 19.65 4.04 2.67
N ASN A 46 18.71 3.25 2.19
CA ASN A 46 18.94 1.87 1.78
C ASN A 46 19.14 1.75 0.27
N TYR A 47 19.76 0.65 -0.15
CA TYR A 47 19.90 0.26 -1.53
C TYR A 47 19.23 -1.10 -1.78
N PHE A 48 18.09 -1.07 -2.45
CA PHE A 48 17.32 -2.24 -2.88
C PHE A 48 17.64 -2.55 -4.33
N HIS A 49 18.14 -3.73 -4.64
CA HIS A 49 18.55 -4.01 -6.01
C HIS A 49 18.37 -5.46 -6.43
N GLU A 50 18.10 -5.62 -7.72
CA GLU A 50 18.09 -6.91 -8.42
C GLU A 50 17.15 -7.96 -7.80
N HIS A 51 15.98 -7.50 -7.37
CA HIS A 51 14.92 -8.38 -6.85
C HIS A 51 14.00 -8.85 -7.96
N ARG A 52 13.56 -10.11 -7.87
CA ARG A 52 12.60 -10.66 -8.82
C ARG A 52 11.17 -10.15 -8.58
N ALA A 53 10.75 -10.03 -7.34
CA ALA A 53 9.40 -9.62 -6.97
C ALA A 53 9.33 -8.09 -6.82
N ARG A 54 9.16 -7.59 -5.62
CA ARG A 54 9.05 -6.17 -5.28
C ARG A 54 10.20 -5.72 -4.37
N GLY A 55 10.53 -4.45 -4.38
CA GLY A 55 11.56 -3.90 -3.50
C GLY A 55 11.07 -3.79 -2.06
N LEU A 56 9.94 -3.11 -1.86
CA LEU A 56 9.27 -2.95 -0.57
C LEU A 56 7.80 -3.31 -0.69
N LEU A 57 7.24 -3.85 0.40
CA LEU A 57 5.83 -4.03 0.64
C LEU A 57 5.45 -3.23 1.88
N LEU A 58 4.59 -2.21 1.73
CA LEU A 58 4.19 -1.31 2.79
C LEU A 58 2.70 -1.49 3.07
N GLN A 59 2.36 -1.84 4.30
CA GLN A 59 1.02 -2.23 4.70
C GLN A 59 0.60 -1.65 6.06
N SER A 60 1.36 -0.68 6.58
CA SER A 60 1.14 -0.07 7.90
C SER A 60 1.14 1.45 7.82
N ASP A 61 0.54 2.09 8.81
CA ASP A 61 0.33 3.52 8.91
C ASP A 61 1.59 4.32 9.31
N ASN A 62 1.54 5.64 9.08
CA ASN A 62 2.53 6.61 9.54
C ASN A 62 3.96 6.27 9.10
N GLY A 63 4.13 5.97 7.82
CA GLY A 63 5.40 5.58 7.22
C GLY A 63 6.19 6.74 6.62
N LEU A 64 7.53 6.66 6.72
CA LEU A 64 8.45 7.51 5.97
C LEU A 64 9.43 6.63 5.18
N CYS A 65 9.40 6.77 3.85
CA CYS A 65 10.34 6.11 2.94
C CYS A 65 11.14 7.18 2.19
N GLU A 66 12.40 7.41 2.60
CA GLU A 66 13.17 8.51 2.06
C GLU A 66 14.63 8.18 1.76
N ASN A 67 15.20 8.90 0.78
CA ASN A 67 16.64 8.81 0.43
C ASN A 67 17.10 7.39 0.09
N ASN A 68 16.20 6.51 -0.35
CA ASN A 68 16.54 5.16 -0.77
C ASN A 68 16.84 5.12 -2.27
N ARG A 69 17.57 4.10 -2.67
CA ARG A 69 17.86 3.79 -4.07
C ARG A 69 17.26 2.43 -4.41
N PHE A 70 16.47 2.39 -5.47
CA PHE A 70 15.88 1.17 -6.03
C PHE A 70 16.46 0.95 -7.43
N TYR A 71 17.05 -0.20 -7.66
CA TYR A 71 17.70 -0.51 -8.92
C TYR A 71 17.33 -1.90 -9.43
N LYS A 72 16.85 -1.96 -10.66
CA LYS A 72 16.62 -3.23 -11.37
C LYS A 72 15.72 -4.19 -10.58
N ILE A 73 14.56 -3.70 -10.17
CA ILE A 73 13.51 -4.48 -9.54
C ILE A 73 12.55 -4.95 -10.63
N MET A 74 12.30 -6.26 -10.74
CA MET A 74 11.49 -6.84 -11.80
C MET A 74 10.01 -6.44 -11.69
N GLY A 75 9.46 -6.49 -10.48
CA GLY A 75 8.12 -6.01 -10.16
C GLY A 75 8.12 -4.56 -9.68
N GLN A 76 7.16 -4.21 -8.84
CA GLN A 76 7.05 -2.88 -8.25
C GLN A 76 8.25 -2.58 -7.34
N GLN A 77 8.79 -1.39 -7.43
CA GLN A 77 9.87 -0.97 -6.51
C GLN A 77 9.32 -0.70 -5.12
N ILE A 78 8.10 -0.13 -5.04
CA ILE A 78 7.30 -0.05 -3.81
C ILE A 78 5.87 -0.52 -4.13
N LYS A 79 5.38 -1.47 -3.35
CA LYS A 79 3.98 -1.89 -3.36
C LYS A 79 3.33 -1.53 -2.03
N ILE A 80 2.21 -0.81 -2.12
CA ILE A 80 1.35 -0.44 -1.00
C ILE A 80 0.03 -1.17 -1.25
N VAL A 81 -0.35 -2.09 -0.40
CA VAL A 81 -1.46 -2.98 -0.71
C VAL A 81 -2.25 -3.38 0.53
N MET A 82 -3.56 -3.44 0.35
CA MET A 82 -4.48 -4.21 1.17
C MET A 82 -4.84 -5.47 0.36
N ASP A 83 -4.34 -6.63 0.80
CA ASP A 83 -4.43 -7.88 0.04
C ASP A 83 -5.23 -8.92 0.83
N ILE A 84 -6.49 -9.08 0.46
CA ILE A 84 -7.45 -9.94 1.15
C ILE A 84 -8.01 -10.95 0.17
N MET A 85 -7.46 -12.15 0.22
CA MET A 85 -7.83 -13.29 -0.62
C MET A 85 -8.30 -14.45 0.26
N PRO A 86 -9.61 -14.62 0.47
CA PRO A 86 -10.15 -15.67 1.33
C PRO A 86 -9.59 -17.06 0.98
N GLY A 87 -9.11 -17.78 1.99
CA GLY A 87 -8.49 -19.09 1.83
C GLY A 87 -7.01 -19.05 1.41
N LEU A 88 -6.44 -17.87 1.15
CA LEU A 88 -5.03 -17.72 0.80
C LEU A 88 -4.29 -16.81 1.80
N TRP A 89 -4.64 -15.54 1.88
CA TRP A 89 -3.99 -14.57 2.78
C TRP A 89 -4.92 -13.41 3.14
N TYR A 90 -4.61 -12.79 4.27
CA TYR A 90 -5.25 -11.60 4.79
C TYR A 90 -4.14 -10.64 5.22
N GLU A 91 -3.70 -9.74 4.33
CA GLU A 91 -2.54 -8.89 4.54
C GLU A 91 -2.90 -7.42 4.38
N GLY A 92 -2.56 -6.63 5.41
CA GLY A 92 -2.76 -5.19 5.43
C GLY A 92 -4.22 -4.77 5.62
N THR A 93 -4.39 -3.61 6.22
CA THR A 93 -5.71 -3.01 6.54
C THR A 93 -5.94 -1.70 5.81
N GLY A 94 -5.03 -1.35 4.93
CA GLY A 94 -4.89 -0.05 4.32
C GLY A 94 -3.64 0.66 4.83
N VAL A 95 -3.40 1.87 4.33
CA VAL A 95 -2.27 2.70 4.77
C VAL A 95 -2.70 4.15 4.83
N ASN A 96 -2.45 4.79 5.96
CA ASN A 96 -2.72 6.20 6.18
C ASN A 96 -1.44 6.94 6.60
N ASN A 97 -1.25 8.17 6.11
CA ASN A 97 -0.08 9.00 6.40
C ASN A 97 1.27 8.38 5.97
N LEU A 98 1.46 8.14 4.69
CA LEU A 98 2.71 7.66 4.13
C LEU A 98 3.41 8.75 3.30
N VAL A 99 4.68 8.98 3.56
CA VAL A 99 5.53 9.88 2.77
C VAL A 99 6.63 9.10 2.07
N ILE A 100 6.67 9.21 0.74
CA ILE A 100 7.70 8.63 -0.13
C ILE A 100 8.43 9.79 -0.80
N ARG A 101 9.64 10.12 -0.34
CA ARG A 101 10.34 11.31 -0.84
C ARG A 101 11.84 11.11 -1.07
N ASN A 102 12.38 11.90 -1.98
CA ASN A 102 13.84 11.94 -2.24
C ASN A 102 14.44 10.57 -2.61
N ASN A 103 13.66 9.63 -3.11
CA ASN A 103 14.15 8.33 -3.54
C ASN A 103 14.57 8.35 -5.02
N GLU A 104 15.49 7.47 -5.38
CA GLU A 104 15.83 7.17 -6.77
C GLU A 104 15.28 5.81 -7.17
N PHE A 105 14.42 5.80 -8.17
CA PHE A 105 13.84 4.63 -8.80
C PHE A 105 14.44 4.46 -10.19
N LYS A 106 15.24 3.41 -10.40
CA LYS A 106 15.93 3.18 -11.66
C LYS A 106 15.71 1.76 -12.17
N LEU A 107 15.37 1.63 -13.45
CA LEU A 107 15.10 0.35 -14.10
C LEU A 107 14.10 -0.49 -13.29
N GLY A 108 13.01 0.14 -12.85
CA GLY A 108 11.95 -0.52 -12.10
C GLY A 108 10.88 -1.10 -13.01
N CYS A 109 10.18 -2.10 -12.51
CA CYS A 109 9.05 -2.71 -13.17
C CYS A 109 9.38 -3.20 -14.60
N TYR A 110 10.57 -3.71 -14.81
CA TYR A 110 11.02 -4.12 -16.15
C TYR A 110 10.32 -5.38 -16.69
N SER A 111 9.43 -5.99 -15.91
CA SER A 111 8.44 -6.94 -16.43
C SER A 111 7.42 -6.29 -17.37
N GLY A 112 7.31 -4.93 -17.32
CA GLY A 112 6.59 -4.14 -18.32
C GLY A 112 5.08 -4.08 -18.17
N TRP A 113 4.49 -4.57 -17.06
CA TRP A 113 3.03 -4.66 -16.92
C TRP A 113 2.45 -3.99 -15.67
N ASP A 114 3.27 -3.29 -14.91
CA ASP A 114 2.84 -2.56 -13.70
C ASP A 114 3.54 -1.19 -13.59
N SER A 115 3.78 -0.70 -12.39
CA SER A 115 4.35 0.62 -12.08
C SER A 115 5.52 0.55 -11.11
N ALA A 116 6.33 1.60 -11.06
CA ALA A 116 7.41 1.70 -10.07
C ALA A 116 6.84 1.75 -8.64
N ILE A 117 5.80 2.57 -8.43
CA ILE A 117 5.02 2.61 -7.19
C ILE A 117 3.60 2.13 -7.50
N ARG A 118 3.12 1.13 -6.79
CA ARG A 118 1.77 0.61 -6.90
C ARG A 118 1.02 0.75 -5.58
N ILE A 119 -0.16 1.38 -5.63
CA ILE A 119 -1.11 1.44 -4.52
C ILE A 119 -2.36 0.71 -4.97
N GLU A 120 -2.75 -0.36 -4.30
CA GLU A 120 -3.90 -1.15 -4.72
C GLU A 120 -4.64 -1.83 -3.59
N THR A 121 -5.94 -1.96 -3.79
CA THR A 121 -6.80 -2.83 -3.01
C THR A 121 -7.03 -4.11 -3.79
N ASN A 122 -6.61 -5.23 -3.25
CA ASN A 122 -6.81 -6.56 -3.82
C ASN A 122 -7.72 -7.36 -2.89
N ILE A 123 -9.02 -7.25 -3.11
CA ILE A 123 -10.04 -7.94 -2.32
C ILE A 123 -10.84 -8.84 -3.25
N ALA A 124 -10.86 -10.14 -2.98
CA ALA A 124 -11.60 -11.09 -3.80
C ALA A 124 -13.10 -10.80 -3.77
N GLY A 125 -13.70 -10.72 -4.95
CA GLY A 125 -15.16 -10.67 -5.14
C GLY A 125 -15.80 -9.27 -5.05
N SER A 126 -15.08 -8.23 -4.69
CA SER A 126 -15.62 -6.86 -4.71
C SER A 126 -14.55 -5.84 -5.08
N GLY A 127 -14.89 -4.87 -5.90
CA GLY A 127 -14.12 -3.63 -5.94
C GLY A 127 -14.26 -2.94 -4.58
N ALA A 128 -13.16 -2.48 -3.97
CA ALA A 128 -13.24 -1.68 -2.75
C ALA A 128 -14.12 -0.45 -3.03
N GLN A 129 -15.13 -0.27 -2.20
CA GLN A 129 -16.07 0.84 -2.34
C GLN A 129 -15.67 2.06 -1.48
N VAL A 130 -14.62 1.91 -0.68
CA VAL A 130 -14.11 2.95 0.22
C VAL A 130 -12.61 3.11 -0.01
N ALA A 131 -12.09 4.31 0.17
CA ALA A 131 -10.66 4.54 0.11
C ALA A 131 -9.96 3.79 1.26
N ALA A 132 -9.23 2.73 0.92
CA ALA A 132 -8.43 1.97 1.87
C ALA A 132 -7.11 2.68 2.22
N PHE A 133 -6.75 3.69 1.45
CA PHE A 133 -5.51 4.45 1.59
C PHE A 133 -5.82 5.93 1.70
N SER A 134 -5.10 6.64 2.57
CA SER A 134 -5.30 8.08 2.74
C SER A 134 -4.01 8.82 3.05
N ASN A 135 -3.99 10.12 2.71
CA ASN A 135 -2.87 11.01 3.03
C ASN A 135 -1.50 10.48 2.57
N ILE A 136 -1.39 10.06 1.32
CA ILE A 136 -0.14 9.56 0.74
C ILE A 136 0.54 10.67 -0.04
N THR A 137 1.82 10.90 0.23
CA THR A 137 2.64 11.89 -0.45
C THR A 137 3.80 11.22 -1.20
N VAL A 138 3.91 11.50 -2.51
CA VAL A 138 5.02 11.08 -3.37
C VAL A 138 5.73 12.34 -3.86
N ASP A 139 6.81 12.73 -3.20
CA ASP A 139 7.46 14.03 -3.41
C ASP A 139 8.95 13.92 -3.73
N SER A 140 9.43 14.77 -4.61
CA SER A 140 10.87 14.96 -4.90
C SER A 140 11.64 13.68 -5.26
N ASN A 141 10.97 12.66 -5.81
CA ASN A 141 11.62 11.44 -6.26
C ASN A 141 12.16 11.56 -7.69
N ARG A 142 13.09 10.68 -8.04
CA ARG A 142 13.65 10.55 -9.38
C ARG A 142 13.31 9.20 -9.97
N PHE A 143 12.59 9.17 -11.07
CA PHE A 143 12.25 7.96 -11.83
C PHE A 143 13.08 7.93 -13.12
N ILE A 144 13.95 6.95 -13.25
CA ILE A 144 14.95 6.87 -14.33
C ILE A 144 14.83 5.54 -15.05
N ASN A 145 14.53 5.58 -16.34
CA ASN A 145 14.38 4.39 -17.18
C ASN A 145 13.42 3.36 -16.54
N CYS A 146 12.38 3.80 -15.87
CA CYS A 146 11.32 2.92 -15.40
C CYS A 146 10.48 2.48 -16.59
N GLU A 147 10.13 1.23 -16.63
CA GLU A 147 9.22 0.73 -17.64
C GLU A 147 7.78 1.02 -17.20
N ASN A 148 6.87 1.27 -18.16
CA ASN A 148 5.48 1.51 -17.91
C ASN A 148 5.21 2.76 -17.01
N TYR A 149 4.32 2.68 -16.04
CA TYR A 149 3.95 3.81 -15.19
C TYR A 149 4.95 4.04 -14.05
N ILE A 150 5.11 5.30 -13.65
CA ILE A 150 5.83 5.62 -12.41
C ILE A 150 4.96 5.37 -11.17
N LEU A 151 3.66 5.60 -11.29
CA LEU A 151 2.68 5.41 -10.23
C LEU A 151 1.36 4.91 -10.80
N ARG A 152 0.81 3.88 -10.21
CA ARG A 152 -0.59 3.48 -10.36
C ARG A 152 -1.22 3.40 -8.98
N ALA A 153 -2.40 4.01 -8.83
CA ALA A 153 -3.07 4.08 -7.55
C ALA A 153 -4.58 3.85 -7.70
N ASP A 154 -5.10 3.00 -6.86
CA ASP A 154 -6.51 2.69 -6.73
C ASP A 154 -6.99 3.01 -5.30
N ASN A 155 -8.19 3.56 -5.15
CA ASN A 155 -8.87 3.76 -3.86
C ASN A 155 -8.07 4.58 -2.83
N VAL A 156 -7.46 5.68 -3.27
CA VAL A 156 -6.68 6.59 -2.42
C VAL A 156 -7.42 7.91 -2.23
N SER A 157 -7.50 8.38 -1.00
CA SER A 157 -7.97 9.71 -0.63
C SER A 157 -6.80 10.58 -0.19
N GLY A 158 -6.68 11.82 -0.69
CA GLY A 158 -5.59 12.72 -0.31
C GLY A 158 -4.21 12.29 -0.84
N LEU A 159 -4.13 11.94 -2.12
CA LEU A 159 -2.87 11.65 -2.79
C LEU A 159 -2.20 12.93 -3.30
N ASN A 160 -0.98 13.20 -2.83
CA ASN A 160 -0.16 14.34 -3.25
C ASN A 160 1.05 13.86 -4.06
N ILE A 161 1.21 14.37 -5.29
CA ILE A 161 2.31 14.00 -6.19
C ILE A 161 3.00 15.30 -6.62
N THR A 162 4.17 15.57 -6.05
CA THR A 162 4.84 16.86 -6.22
C THR A 162 6.35 16.70 -6.51
N ASN A 163 6.91 17.64 -7.25
CA ASN A 163 8.37 17.81 -7.47
C ASN A 163 9.12 16.58 -8.01
N ASN A 164 8.45 15.56 -8.52
CA ASN A 164 9.10 14.36 -9.03
C ASN A 164 9.72 14.60 -10.40
N LYS A 165 10.88 13.98 -10.64
CA LYS A 165 11.57 14.02 -11.93
C LYS A 165 11.45 12.68 -12.65
N ILE A 166 10.93 12.71 -13.88
CA ILE A 166 10.77 11.55 -14.75
C ILE A 166 11.77 11.65 -15.89
N ILE A 167 12.62 10.65 -16.03
CA ILE A 167 13.73 10.63 -17.00
C ILE A 167 13.66 9.32 -17.80
N ASN A 168 13.47 9.42 -19.13
CA ASN A 168 13.46 8.30 -20.05
C ASN A 168 12.49 7.16 -19.66
N THR A 169 11.32 7.51 -19.14
CA THR A 169 10.26 6.55 -18.85
C THR A 169 9.39 6.36 -20.09
N ARG A 170 9.05 5.11 -20.43
CA ARG A 170 8.32 4.79 -21.67
C ARG A 170 6.88 5.26 -21.67
N SER A 171 6.24 5.41 -20.52
CA SER A 171 4.86 5.87 -20.45
C SER A 171 4.78 7.37 -20.71
N ILE A 172 3.94 7.77 -21.65
CA ILE A 172 3.67 9.18 -21.94
C ILE A 172 2.95 9.85 -20.78
N ASP A 173 2.07 9.12 -20.09
CA ASP A 173 1.22 9.66 -19.02
C ASP A 173 1.87 9.53 -17.63
N GLY A 174 2.80 8.62 -17.44
CA GLY A 174 3.59 8.43 -16.21
C GLY A 174 2.78 8.00 -14.97
N ILE A 175 1.51 8.36 -14.90
CA ILE A 175 0.63 8.17 -13.74
C ILE A 175 -0.70 7.60 -14.21
N ASP A 176 -1.18 6.55 -13.53
CA ASP A 176 -2.51 5.95 -13.72
C ASP A 176 -3.25 5.95 -12.38
N LEU A 177 -4.32 6.73 -12.28
CA LEU A 177 -5.15 6.84 -11.09
C LEU A 177 -6.53 6.26 -11.37
N ARG A 178 -6.97 5.35 -10.53
CA ARG A 178 -8.28 4.73 -10.62
C ARG A 178 -9.01 4.88 -9.29
N CYS A 179 -10.22 5.42 -9.33
CA CYS A 179 -11.14 5.41 -8.21
C CYS A 179 -12.14 4.28 -8.42
N GLY A 180 -12.38 3.48 -7.39
CA GLY A 180 -13.58 2.66 -7.33
C GLY A 180 -14.80 3.58 -7.43
N ARG A 181 -15.83 3.16 -8.14
CA ARG A 181 -17.09 3.92 -8.14
C ARG A 181 -17.68 3.85 -6.73
N ILE A 182 -17.91 5.02 -6.14
CA ILE A 182 -18.72 5.19 -4.94
C ILE A 182 -20.17 4.83 -5.27
#